data_1fd1280a8eea9729b84fa516c6a7c5bf
#
_entry.id   1fd1280a8eea9729b84fa516c6a7c5bf
#
_cell.length_a   1.000
_cell.length_b   1.000
_cell.length_c   1.000
_cell.angle_alpha   90.00
_cell.angle_beta   90.00
_cell.angle_gamma   90.00
#
_symmetry.space_group_name_H-M   'P 1'
#
loop_
_entity.id
_entity.type
_entity.pdbx_description
1 polymer ?
#
loop_
_entity_poly.entity_id
_entity_poly.type
_entity_poly.pdbx_seq_one_letter_code
_entity_poly.pdbx_strand_id
1 'polypeptide(L)'
;MAIVNLQDLQVTFGAKTAVSAASFRVDAGETFSLIGASGCGKSTILRVLAGLQREWRGSVDLLGQAIMPGARFQGDLRRNVQMVFQDPYASLHPNHTLWRTLAEPLQIHGIRDVAPRVTTALEQVGLAADAVRRYPHQLSGGQRQRVAIARALLLRPQILLLDEPTSALD
;
A
#
# COMPACT_ATOMS: atom_id res chain seq x y z
N MET A 1 8.52 -0.03 -19.98
CA MET A 1 8.32 -1.48 -19.64
C MET A 1 7.23 -1.54 -18.60
N ALA A 2 6.18 -2.35 -18.84
CA ALA A 2 5.06 -2.45 -17.92
C ALA A 2 5.51 -3.02 -16.57
N ILE A 3 5.10 -2.35 -15.50
CA ILE A 3 5.29 -2.83 -14.13
C ILE A 3 3.98 -3.34 -13.54
N VAL A 4 2.83 -2.94 -14.13
CA VAL A 4 1.50 -3.47 -13.85
C VAL A 4 0.82 -3.78 -15.16
N ASN A 5 0.26 -4.96 -15.31
CA ASN A 5 -0.57 -5.32 -16.45
C ASN A 5 -1.77 -6.14 -15.95
N LEU A 6 -2.97 -5.60 -16.12
CA LEU A 6 -4.24 -6.25 -15.85
C LEU A 6 -4.98 -6.54 -17.14
N GLN A 7 -5.55 -7.75 -17.24
CA GLN A 7 -6.42 -8.12 -18.37
C GLN A 7 -7.67 -8.82 -17.82
N ASP A 8 -8.82 -8.27 -18.16
CA ASP A 8 -10.16 -8.80 -17.85
C ASP A 8 -10.34 -9.19 -16.37
N LEU A 9 -9.78 -8.36 -15.47
CA LEU A 9 -9.91 -8.59 -14.03
C LEU A 9 -11.37 -8.55 -13.61
N GLN A 10 -11.81 -9.62 -12.98
CA GLN A 10 -13.15 -9.75 -12.38
C GLN A 10 -13.03 -10.10 -10.90
N VAL A 11 -13.82 -9.45 -10.06
CA VAL A 11 -13.90 -9.74 -8.63
C VAL A 11 -15.36 -9.79 -8.20
N THR A 12 -15.75 -10.89 -7.56
CA THR A 12 -17.10 -11.08 -7.02
C THR A 12 -17.05 -11.40 -5.53
N PHE A 13 -17.99 -10.87 -4.77
CA PHE A 13 -18.20 -11.18 -3.35
C PHE A 13 -19.58 -11.80 -3.19
N GLY A 14 -19.65 -13.13 -3.10
CA GLY A 14 -20.92 -13.85 -3.16
C GLY A 14 -21.65 -13.54 -4.47
N ALA A 15 -22.87 -13.00 -4.39
CA ALA A 15 -23.68 -12.62 -5.54
C ALA A 15 -23.36 -11.22 -6.11
N LYS A 16 -22.51 -10.42 -5.42
CA LYS A 16 -22.21 -9.05 -5.82
C LYS A 16 -20.92 -8.99 -6.64
N THR A 17 -21.00 -8.51 -7.88
CA THR A 17 -19.82 -8.19 -8.69
C THR A 17 -19.29 -6.82 -8.30
N ALA A 18 -18.06 -6.78 -7.81
CA ALA A 18 -17.35 -5.54 -7.44
C ALA A 18 -16.52 -4.99 -8.61
N VAL A 19 -15.97 -5.87 -9.45
CA VAL A 19 -15.25 -5.52 -10.67
C VAL A 19 -15.72 -6.50 -11.75
N SER A 20 -16.34 -5.99 -12.83
CA SER A 20 -16.91 -6.83 -13.89
C SER A 20 -15.89 -7.22 -14.96
N ALA A 21 -15.05 -6.25 -15.38
CA ALA A 21 -13.90 -6.43 -16.26
C ALA A 21 -13.05 -5.16 -16.18
N ALA A 22 -11.82 -5.28 -15.75
CA ALA A 22 -10.88 -4.17 -15.77
C ALA A 22 -9.61 -4.60 -16.49
N SER A 23 -9.19 -3.78 -17.46
CA SER A 23 -7.96 -4.00 -18.21
C SER A 23 -7.21 -2.68 -18.34
N PHE A 24 -5.97 -2.66 -17.87
CA PHE A 24 -5.07 -1.52 -18.03
C PHE A 24 -3.61 -1.94 -17.84
N ARG A 25 -2.73 -1.07 -18.25
CA ARG A 25 -1.28 -1.24 -18.13
C ARG A 25 -0.67 0.03 -17.56
N VAL A 26 0.35 -0.12 -16.73
CA VAL A 26 1.13 0.98 -16.17
C VAL A 26 2.61 0.72 -16.41
N ASP A 27 3.32 1.67 -16.97
CA ASP A 27 4.75 1.58 -17.21
C ASP A 27 5.57 2.14 -16.04
N ALA A 28 6.84 1.79 -15.96
CA ALA A 28 7.74 2.28 -14.93
C ALA A 28 7.87 3.81 -15.00
N GLY A 29 7.79 4.49 -13.84
CA GLY A 29 7.84 5.94 -13.74
C GLY A 29 6.53 6.65 -14.06
N GLU A 30 5.47 5.91 -14.36
CA GLU A 30 4.14 6.46 -14.66
C GLU A 30 3.31 6.62 -13.38
N THR A 31 2.50 7.69 -13.35
CA THR A 31 1.42 7.86 -12.36
C THR A 31 0.09 7.56 -13.04
N PHE A 32 -0.61 6.54 -12.55
CA PHE A 32 -1.89 6.10 -13.09
C PHE A 32 -3.01 6.31 -12.08
N SER A 33 -4.13 6.88 -12.48
CA SER A 33 -5.26 7.18 -11.61
C SER A 33 -6.51 6.39 -12.01
N LEU A 34 -7.12 5.72 -11.03
CA LEU A 34 -8.43 5.10 -11.16
C LEU A 34 -9.51 6.11 -10.75
N ILE A 35 -10.31 6.56 -11.70
CA ILE A 35 -11.39 7.54 -11.48
C ILE A 35 -12.75 6.84 -11.60
N GLY A 36 -13.68 7.18 -10.72
CA GLY A 36 -15.04 6.66 -10.75
C GLY A 36 -15.79 6.91 -9.45
N ALA A 37 -17.09 6.67 -9.46
CA ALA A 37 -17.97 6.84 -8.30
C ALA A 37 -17.55 5.98 -7.10
N SER A 38 -18.02 6.34 -5.90
CA SER A 38 -17.81 5.49 -4.72
C SER A 38 -18.43 4.12 -4.93
N GLY A 39 -17.72 3.07 -4.53
CA GLY A 39 -18.17 1.68 -4.67
C GLY A 39 -18.02 1.06 -6.07
N CYS A 40 -17.43 1.74 -7.05
CA CYS A 40 -17.21 1.19 -8.40
C CYS A 40 -16.04 0.20 -8.52
N GLY A 41 -15.42 -0.21 -7.40
CA GLY A 41 -14.39 -1.26 -7.40
C GLY A 41 -12.94 -0.77 -7.35
N LYS A 42 -12.65 0.54 -7.29
CA LYS A 42 -11.28 1.08 -7.25
C LYS A 42 -10.41 0.45 -6.15
N SER A 43 -10.88 0.52 -4.91
CA SER A 43 -10.18 -0.09 -3.76
C SER A 43 -10.07 -1.61 -3.88
N THR A 44 -11.02 -2.27 -4.54
CA THR A 44 -10.96 -3.71 -4.81
C THR A 44 -9.83 -4.03 -5.78
N ILE A 45 -9.69 -3.26 -6.86
CA ILE A 45 -8.56 -3.40 -7.81
C ILE A 45 -7.23 -3.18 -7.07
N LEU A 46 -7.11 -2.12 -6.28
CA LEU A 46 -5.88 -1.85 -5.51
C LEU A 46 -5.55 -2.99 -4.53
N ARG A 47 -6.57 -3.58 -3.89
CA ARG A 47 -6.38 -4.75 -3.00
C ARG A 47 -5.95 -6.02 -3.75
N VAL A 48 -6.40 -6.22 -4.99
CA VAL A 48 -5.87 -7.30 -5.84
C VAL A 48 -4.41 -7.07 -6.14
N LEU A 49 -4.05 -5.85 -6.57
CA LEU A 49 -2.66 -5.47 -6.86
C LEU A 49 -1.74 -5.52 -5.64
N ALA A 50 -2.29 -5.32 -4.43
CA ALA A 50 -1.57 -5.46 -3.16
C ALA A 50 -1.48 -6.92 -2.66
N GLY A 51 -2.10 -7.89 -3.34
CA GLY A 51 -2.18 -9.29 -2.91
C GLY A 51 -3.08 -9.54 -1.69
N LEU A 52 -3.93 -8.57 -1.35
CA LEU A 52 -4.86 -8.63 -0.22
C LEU A 52 -6.19 -9.28 -0.61
N GLN A 53 -6.71 -8.99 -1.82
CA GLN A 53 -7.84 -9.70 -2.43
C GLN A 53 -7.28 -10.78 -3.33
N ARG A 54 -7.54 -12.04 -2.99
CA ARG A 54 -6.95 -13.20 -3.68
C ARG A 54 -7.91 -13.95 -4.58
N GLU A 55 -9.21 -13.78 -4.35
CA GLU A 55 -10.25 -14.41 -5.16
C GLU A 55 -10.63 -13.46 -6.29
N TRP A 56 -10.18 -13.76 -7.49
CA TRP A 56 -10.44 -12.98 -8.70
C TRP A 56 -10.24 -13.86 -9.95
N ARG A 57 -10.67 -13.37 -11.12
CA ARG A 57 -10.48 -13.99 -12.43
C ARG A 57 -9.83 -12.98 -13.37
N GLY A 58 -9.27 -13.46 -14.47
CA GLY A 58 -8.52 -12.66 -15.43
C GLY A 58 -7.03 -12.89 -15.31
N SER A 59 -6.23 -11.93 -15.73
CA SER A 59 -4.76 -11.99 -15.70
C SER A 59 -4.19 -10.76 -14.98
N VAL A 60 -3.24 -10.98 -14.10
CA VAL A 60 -2.50 -9.94 -13.38
C VAL A 60 -1.01 -10.24 -13.46
N ASP A 61 -0.25 -9.29 -13.97
CA ASP A 61 1.21 -9.33 -13.97
C ASP A 61 1.75 -8.11 -13.21
N LEU A 62 2.67 -8.33 -12.30
CA LEU A 62 3.34 -7.30 -11.52
C LEU A 62 4.86 -7.47 -11.65
N LEU A 63 5.54 -6.44 -12.13
CA LEU A 63 6.99 -6.42 -12.28
C LEU A 63 7.52 -7.56 -13.17
N GLY A 64 6.73 -7.97 -14.20
CA GLY A 64 7.06 -9.09 -15.09
C GLY A 64 6.79 -10.46 -14.49
N GLN A 65 6.07 -10.54 -13.38
CA GLN A 65 5.73 -11.76 -12.69
C GLN A 65 4.22 -11.99 -12.70
N ALA A 66 3.78 -13.08 -13.34
CA ALA A 66 2.37 -13.46 -13.34
C ALA A 66 1.90 -13.84 -11.93
N ILE A 67 0.81 -13.22 -11.49
CA ILE A 67 0.20 -13.47 -10.19
C ILE A 67 -0.93 -14.47 -10.36
N MET A 68 -0.93 -15.52 -9.56
CA MET A 68 -2.00 -16.52 -9.57
C MET A 68 -3.08 -16.18 -8.55
N PRO A 69 -4.38 -16.33 -8.90
CA PRO A 69 -5.45 -16.25 -7.92
C PRO A 69 -5.20 -17.18 -6.73
N GLY A 70 -5.54 -16.74 -5.52
CA GLY A 70 -5.28 -17.51 -4.29
C GLY A 70 -3.87 -17.39 -3.73
N ALA A 71 -2.88 -17.01 -4.53
CA ALA A 71 -1.50 -16.92 -4.11
C ALA A 71 -1.27 -15.79 -3.09
N ARG A 72 -0.32 -16.00 -2.19
CA ARG A 72 0.20 -14.96 -1.29
C ARG A 72 1.45 -14.34 -1.89
N PHE A 73 1.58 -13.02 -1.80
CA PHE A 73 2.83 -12.37 -2.14
C PHE A 73 3.96 -12.85 -1.23
N GLN A 74 5.08 -13.16 -1.82
CA GLN A 74 6.29 -13.63 -1.12
C GLN A 74 7.52 -12.88 -1.65
N GLY A 75 8.61 -12.92 -0.89
CA GLY A 75 9.89 -12.37 -1.31
C GLY A 75 9.82 -10.92 -1.77
N ASP A 76 10.34 -10.66 -2.95
CA ASP A 76 10.47 -9.32 -3.51
C ASP A 76 9.14 -8.64 -3.81
N LEU A 77 8.07 -9.36 -4.16
CA LEU A 77 6.75 -8.75 -4.36
C LEU A 77 6.24 -8.06 -3.09
N ARG A 78 6.40 -8.69 -1.93
CA ARG A 78 5.99 -8.07 -0.65
C ARG A 78 6.74 -6.79 -0.32
N ARG A 79 7.98 -6.68 -0.78
CA ARG A 79 8.80 -5.49 -0.60
C ARG A 79 8.48 -4.42 -1.65
N ASN A 80 8.36 -4.83 -2.90
CA ASN A 80 8.27 -3.94 -4.05
C ASN A 80 6.87 -3.38 -4.32
N VAL A 81 5.82 -4.01 -3.77
CA VAL A 81 4.44 -3.53 -3.87
C VAL A 81 3.95 -3.12 -2.49
N GLN A 82 3.74 -1.83 -2.29
CA GLN A 82 3.27 -1.29 -1.03
C GLN A 82 1.96 -0.54 -1.23
N MET A 83 1.13 -0.51 -0.19
CA MET A 83 -0.18 0.15 -0.22
C MET A 83 -0.36 1.10 0.95
N VAL A 84 -0.86 2.29 0.65
CA VAL A 84 -1.39 3.25 1.62
C VAL A 84 -2.91 3.16 1.58
N PHE A 85 -3.51 2.85 2.71
CA PHE A 85 -4.95 2.68 2.85
C PHE A 85 -5.66 4.01 3.10
N GLN A 86 -6.94 4.07 2.75
CA GLN A 86 -7.82 5.21 2.98
C GLN A 86 -7.93 5.58 4.46
N ASP A 87 -8.06 4.58 5.34
CA ASP A 87 -8.17 4.78 6.79
C ASP A 87 -6.81 4.66 7.49
N PRO A 88 -6.22 5.78 7.93
CA PRO A 88 -4.96 5.77 8.65
C PRO A 88 -5.09 5.18 10.06
N TYR A 89 -6.29 5.18 10.65
CA TYR A 89 -6.54 4.60 11.98
C TYR A 89 -6.43 3.08 11.93
N ALA A 90 -7.04 2.44 10.93
CA ALA A 90 -6.98 1.00 10.75
C ALA A 90 -5.59 0.51 10.31
N SER A 91 -4.76 1.40 9.75
CA SER A 91 -3.44 1.04 9.22
C SER A 91 -2.31 1.02 10.25
N LEU A 92 -2.52 1.63 11.43
CA LEU A 92 -1.52 1.71 12.51
C LEU A 92 -2.00 0.95 13.75
N HIS A 93 -1.17 0.05 14.27
CA HIS A 93 -1.52 -0.70 15.48
C HIS A 93 -1.55 0.23 16.70
N PRO A 94 -2.68 0.34 17.45
CA PRO A 94 -2.87 1.37 18.48
C PRO A 94 -1.86 1.28 19.63
N ASN A 95 -1.38 0.10 19.95
CA ASN A 95 -0.45 -0.15 21.06
C ASN A 95 1.03 -0.21 20.62
N HIS A 96 1.34 0.09 19.35
CA HIS A 96 2.71 0.19 18.90
C HIS A 96 3.14 1.64 18.85
N THR A 97 4.35 1.94 19.34
CA THR A 97 4.99 3.23 19.09
C THR A 97 5.26 3.39 17.59
N LEU A 98 5.45 4.64 17.15
CA LEU A 98 5.81 4.89 15.75
C LEU A 98 7.14 4.23 15.38
N TRP A 99 8.09 4.17 16.33
CA TRP A 99 9.33 3.40 16.15
C TRP A 99 9.03 1.96 15.74
N ARG A 100 8.23 1.25 16.54
CA ARG A 100 7.90 -0.16 16.28
C ARG A 100 7.18 -0.32 14.93
N THR A 101 6.23 0.55 14.66
CA THR A 101 5.44 0.54 13.40
C THR A 101 6.30 0.73 12.15
N LEU A 102 7.32 1.61 12.24
CA LEU A 102 8.20 1.93 11.11
C LEU A 102 9.40 0.96 11.02
N ALA A 103 9.89 0.45 12.15
CA ALA A 103 11.01 -0.49 12.17
C ALA A 103 10.61 -1.91 11.70
N GLU A 104 9.38 -2.33 12.00
CA GLU A 104 8.88 -3.69 11.73
C GLU A 104 9.06 -4.11 10.25
N PRO A 105 8.62 -3.35 9.23
CA PRO A 105 8.82 -3.75 7.84
C PRO A 105 10.30 -3.87 7.45
N LEU A 106 11.16 -3.02 7.98
CA LEU A 106 12.61 -3.11 7.73
C LEU A 106 13.20 -4.39 8.32
N GLN A 107 12.80 -4.72 9.56
CA GLN A 107 13.24 -5.93 10.26
C GLN A 107 12.76 -7.22 9.57
N ILE A 108 11.49 -7.26 9.14
CA ILE A 108 10.93 -8.40 8.41
C ILE A 108 11.71 -8.68 7.11
N HIS A 109 12.16 -7.64 6.44
CA HIS A 109 12.95 -7.75 5.21
C HIS A 109 14.47 -7.81 5.42
N GLY A 110 14.93 -7.95 6.68
CA GLY A 110 16.36 -8.07 7.01
C GLY A 110 17.18 -6.82 6.66
N ILE A 111 16.52 -5.66 6.55
CA ILE A 111 17.20 -4.41 6.22
C ILE A 111 17.94 -3.90 7.46
N ARG A 112 19.24 -3.66 7.30
CA ARG A 112 20.09 -3.06 8.32
C ARG A 112 19.90 -1.53 8.35
N ASP A 113 20.53 -0.85 9.32
CA ASP A 113 20.44 0.62 9.48
C ASP A 113 19.01 1.14 9.70
N VAL A 114 18.26 0.44 10.55
CA VAL A 114 16.84 0.74 10.83
C VAL A 114 16.67 2.16 11.37
N ALA A 115 17.51 2.57 12.36
CA ALA A 115 17.34 3.87 13.04
C ALA A 115 17.46 5.07 12.09
N PRO A 116 18.52 5.23 11.28
CA PRO A 116 18.61 6.35 10.36
C PRO A 116 17.51 6.35 9.30
N ARG A 117 17.10 5.17 8.82
CA ARG A 117 15.99 5.09 7.84
C ARG A 117 14.66 5.56 8.42
N VAL A 118 14.34 5.17 9.65
CA VAL A 118 13.13 5.59 10.34
C VAL A 118 13.13 7.10 10.57
N THR A 119 14.25 7.66 11.04
CA THR A 119 14.39 9.11 11.26
C THR A 119 14.19 9.88 9.95
N THR A 120 14.90 9.49 8.90
CA THR A 120 14.77 10.13 7.57
C THR A 120 13.35 10.03 7.03
N ALA A 121 12.68 8.88 7.19
CA ALA A 121 11.31 8.71 6.72
C ALA A 121 10.31 9.64 7.45
N LEU A 122 10.48 9.86 8.75
CA LEU A 122 9.65 10.82 9.50
C LEU A 122 9.90 12.25 9.03
N GLU A 123 11.16 12.64 8.85
CA GLU A 123 11.52 13.97 8.36
C GLU A 123 10.97 14.24 6.96
N GLN A 124 11.02 13.25 6.05
CA GLN A 124 10.46 13.35 4.71
C GLN A 124 8.96 13.63 4.68
N VAL A 125 8.23 13.18 5.71
CA VAL A 125 6.78 13.46 5.83
C VAL A 125 6.49 14.63 6.79
N GLY A 126 7.50 15.42 7.15
CA GLY A 126 7.36 16.63 7.98
C GLY A 126 7.03 16.34 9.44
N LEU A 127 7.51 15.22 9.97
CA LEU A 127 7.42 14.87 11.40
C LEU A 127 8.80 14.93 12.04
N ALA A 128 8.84 15.44 13.28
CA ALA A 128 10.09 15.50 14.02
C ALA A 128 10.61 14.10 14.39
N ALA A 129 11.91 13.92 14.46
CA ALA A 129 12.54 12.63 14.76
C ALA A 129 12.13 12.05 16.13
N ASP A 130 11.84 12.90 17.12
CA ASP A 130 11.37 12.49 18.46
C ASP A 130 9.97 11.85 18.46
N ALA A 131 9.20 12.06 17.37
CA ALA A 131 7.89 11.46 17.21
C ALA A 131 7.93 9.91 17.25
N VAL A 132 9.08 9.28 17.04
CA VAL A 132 9.26 7.82 17.14
C VAL A 132 8.73 7.22 18.44
N ARG A 133 8.71 8.00 19.55
CA ARG A 133 8.26 7.55 20.88
C ARG A 133 6.75 7.65 21.06
N ARG A 134 6.06 8.35 20.16
CA ARG A 134 4.60 8.55 20.24
C ARG A 134 3.84 7.32 19.82
N TYR A 135 2.61 7.23 20.30
CA TYR A 135 1.61 6.25 19.88
C TYR A 135 0.65 6.89 18.87
N PRO A 136 -0.05 6.08 18.03
CA PRO A 136 -1.00 6.61 17.06
C PRO A 136 -2.08 7.54 17.67
N HIS A 137 -2.58 7.24 18.87
CA HIS A 137 -3.59 8.06 19.53
C HIS A 137 -3.09 9.48 19.92
N GLN A 138 -1.78 9.70 19.94
CA GLN A 138 -1.16 11.01 20.24
C GLN A 138 -0.95 11.86 18.97
N LEU A 139 -1.42 11.39 17.81
CA LEU A 139 -1.27 12.05 16.53
C LEU A 139 -2.62 12.53 15.98
N SER A 140 -2.61 13.63 15.22
CA SER A 140 -3.76 14.04 14.41
C SER A 140 -4.00 13.04 13.25
N GLY A 141 -5.19 13.10 12.62
CA GLY A 141 -5.51 12.27 11.44
C GLY A 141 -4.47 12.44 10.33
N GLY A 142 -4.15 13.68 9.98
CA GLY A 142 -3.13 13.97 8.95
C GLY A 142 -1.72 13.50 9.34
N GLN A 143 -1.35 13.57 10.63
CA GLN A 143 -0.07 13.01 11.09
C GLN A 143 -0.04 11.49 10.97
N ARG A 144 -1.13 10.78 11.30
CA ARG A 144 -1.23 9.32 11.10
C ARG A 144 -1.13 8.94 9.65
N GLN A 145 -1.80 9.68 8.76
CA GLN A 145 -1.71 9.46 7.32
C GLN A 145 -0.26 9.61 6.83
N ARG A 146 0.43 10.65 7.27
CA ARG A 146 1.85 10.85 6.93
C ARG A 146 2.74 9.71 7.43
N VAL A 147 2.48 9.17 8.63
CA VAL A 147 3.19 7.97 9.14
C VAL A 147 2.90 6.74 8.30
N ALA A 148 1.65 6.53 7.86
CA ALA A 148 1.29 5.42 6.99
C ALA A 148 2.01 5.51 5.62
N ILE A 149 2.12 6.72 5.07
CA ILE A 149 2.89 6.98 3.85
C ILE A 149 4.39 6.71 4.09
N ALA A 150 4.97 7.23 5.17
CA ALA A 150 6.36 6.99 5.53
C ALA A 150 6.66 5.49 5.63
N ARG A 151 5.77 4.72 6.28
CA ARG A 151 5.90 3.27 6.42
C ARG A 151 5.95 2.57 5.07
N ALA A 152 5.08 2.93 4.13
CA ALA A 152 5.07 2.37 2.79
C ALA A 152 6.35 2.69 2.00
N LEU A 153 6.88 3.90 2.14
CA LEU A 153 8.09 4.35 1.43
C LEU A 153 9.40 3.79 1.99
N LEU A 154 9.44 3.35 3.27
CA LEU A 154 10.64 2.81 3.92
C LEU A 154 11.29 1.66 3.14
N LEU A 155 10.47 0.82 2.48
CA LEU A 155 10.94 -0.31 1.69
C LEU A 155 11.42 0.09 0.29
N ARG A 156 11.26 1.35 -0.11
CA ARG A 156 11.54 1.86 -1.47
C ARG A 156 10.85 1.01 -2.54
N PRO A 157 9.52 0.93 -2.50
CA PRO A 157 8.76 0.06 -3.40
C PRO A 157 8.90 0.51 -4.86
N GLN A 158 8.77 -0.42 -5.79
CA GLN A 158 8.67 -0.14 -7.22
C GLN A 158 7.24 0.22 -7.63
N ILE A 159 6.24 -0.27 -6.87
CA ILE A 159 4.83 0.04 -7.06
C ILE A 159 4.27 0.56 -5.74
N LEU A 160 3.76 1.78 -5.73
CA LEU A 160 3.05 2.38 -4.61
C LEU A 160 1.57 2.54 -4.97
N LEU A 161 0.72 1.82 -4.26
CA LEU A 161 -0.73 1.86 -4.40
C LEU A 161 -1.32 2.83 -3.37
N LEU A 162 -2.11 3.79 -3.83
CA LEU A 162 -2.70 4.83 -2.99
C LEU A 162 -4.24 4.75 -3.06
N ASP A 163 -4.87 4.38 -1.95
CA ASP A 163 -6.34 4.35 -1.83
C ASP A 163 -6.81 5.60 -1.10
N GLU A 164 -7.25 6.62 -1.84
CA GLU A 164 -7.70 7.92 -1.35
C GLU A 164 -6.76 8.55 -0.28
N PRO A 165 -5.45 8.72 -0.58
CA PRO A 165 -4.44 9.00 0.43
C PRO A 165 -4.54 10.40 1.06
N THR A 166 -5.39 11.27 0.54
CA THR A 166 -5.55 12.67 0.99
C THR A 166 -6.82 12.90 1.79
N SER A 167 -7.69 11.91 1.94
CA SER A 167 -9.00 12.06 2.62
C SER A 167 -8.89 12.46 4.10
N ALA A 168 -7.73 12.33 4.72
CA ALA A 168 -7.46 12.69 6.13
C ALA A 168 -6.44 13.84 6.27
N LEU A 169 -6.11 14.56 5.19
CA LEU A 169 -5.08 15.62 5.17
C LEU A 169 -5.66 17.05 5.22
N ASP A 170 -6.94 17.23 5.60
CA ASP A 170 -7.57 18.55 5.81
C ASP A 170 -7.03 19.25 7.05
#